data_e3ec96be355474a25193335eaabd725c
#
_entry.id   e3ec96be355474a25193335eaabd725c
#
_cell.length_a   1.000
_cell.length_b   1.000
_cell.length_c   1.000
_cell.angle_alpha   90.00
_cell.angle_beta   90.00
_cell.angle_gamma   90.00
#
_symmetry.space_group_name_H-M   'P 1'
#
loop_
_entity.id
_entity.type
_entity.pdbx_description
1 polymer ?
#
loop_
_entity_poly.entity_id
_entity_poly.type
_entity_poly.pdbx_seq_one_letter_code
_entity_poly.pdbx_strand_id
1 'polypeptide(L)'
;VIFFKLILTNLLRHRIRSLISVAGIAFSVAAMLTIVTVLQGAVGMFSGILSNDSEIIVFERNVSDLFFSNVPAEAVKEIASWSIVQHADPVLFGIVSSADHPIITCFGITSADARLRKATWVKGTRSDFAQHADDVVLGERAAEFMSAGIGSFVQIGHGTFHVIGIIKTANGLKMAVSLCR
;
A
#
# COMPACT_ATOMS: atom_id res chain seq x y z
N VAL A 1 -8.00 -21.23 49.78
CA VAL A 1 -9.00 -22.17 49.18
C VAL A 1 -10.42 -21.75 49.52
N ILE A 2 -10.72 -21.36 50.77
CA ILE A 2 -12.09 -20.99 51.22
C ILE A 2 -12.60 -19.71 50.55
N PHE A 3 -11.76 -18.67 50.39
CA PHE A 3 -12.11 -17.42 49.71
C PHE A 3 -12.49 -17.63 48.25
N PHE A 4 -11.76 -18.46 47.54
CA PHE A 4 -12.05 -18.75 46.12
C PHE A 4 -13.39 -19.48 45.95
N LYS A 5 -13.68 -20.42 46.87
CA LYS A 5 -14.97 -21.13 46.85
C LYS A 5 -16.15 -20.21 47.16
N LEU A 6 -15.99 -19.25 48.08
CA LEU A 6 -16.99 -18.23 48.37
C LEU A 6 -17.26 -17.30 47.22
N ILE A 7 -16.21 -16.83 46.54
CA ILE A 7 -16.34 -15.99 45.31
C ILE A 7 -17.09 -16.74 44.21
N LEU A 8 -16.68 -17.98 43.94
CA LEU A 8 -17.28 -18.80 42.91
C LEU A 8 -18.74 -19.11 43.17
N THR A 9 -19.10 -19.41 44.46
CA THR A 9 -20.49 -19.65 44.88
C THR A 9 -21.35 -18.40 44.70
N ASN A 10 -20.80 -17.23 45.03
CA ASN A 10 -21.51 -15.96 44.87
C ASN A 10 -21.72 -15.58 43.39
N LEU A 11 -20.72 -15.81 42.55
CA LEU A 11 -20.79 -15.64 41.09
C LEU A 11 -21.89 -16.55 40.49
N LEU A 12 -21.94 -17.79 40.91
CA LEU A 12 -22.93 -18.75 40.40
C LEU A 12 -24.36 -18.48 40.90
N ARG A 13 -24.49 -17.90 42.10
CA ARG A 13 -25.79 -17.52 42.68
C ARG A 13 -26.45 -16.34 41.93
N HIS A 14 -25.64 -15.40 41.42
CA HIS A 14 -26.10 -14.22 40.69
C HIS A 14 -25.71 -14.26 39.22
N ARG A 15 -26.06 -15.34 38.51
CA ARG A 15 -25.62 -15.66 37.14
C ARG A 15 -25.79 -14.52 36.15
N ILE A 16 -26.96 -13.85 36.16
CA ILE A 16 -27.25 -12.78 35.20
C ILE A 16 -26.34 -11.56 35.42
N ARG A 17 -26.15 -11.13 36.69
CA ARG A 17 -25.31 -9.98 37.01
C ARG A 17 -23.85 -10.28 36.68
N SER A 18 -23.37 -11.47 37.03
CA SER A 18 -22.02 -11.91 36.72
C SER A 18 -21.77 -12.00 35.21
N LEU A 19 -22.74 -12.52 34.45
CA LEU A 19 -22.66 -12.62 32.99
C LEU A 19 -22.55 -11.22 32.34
N ILE A 20 -23.37 -10.26 32.78
CA ILE A 20 -23.33 -8.88 32.27
C ILE A 20 -21.97 -8.23 32.57
N SER A 21 -21.45 -8.41 33.77
CA SER A 21 -20.13 -7.84 34.14
C SER A 21 -19.01 -8.47 33.34
N VAL A 22 -18.98 -9.77 33.16
CA VAL A 22 -17.97 -10.46 32.32
C VAL A 22 -18.09 -10.05 30.88
N ALA A 23 -19.33 -9.96 30.34
CA ALA A 23 -19.55 -9.51 28.96
C ALA A 23 -19.07 -8.07 28.75
N GLY A 24 -19.31 -7.18 29.72
CA GLY A 24 -18.84 -5.79 29.65
C GLY A 24 -17.30 -5.69 29.63
N ILE A 25 -16.61 -6.46 30.48
CA ILE A 25 -15.15 -6.51 30.51
C ILE A 25 -14.62 -7.13 29.20
N ALA A 26 -15.20 -8.24 28.75
CA ALA A 26 -14.80 -8.90 27.51
C ALA A 26 -14.96 -7.98 26.29
N PHE A 27 -16.06 -7.24 26.22
CA PHE A 27 -16.30 -6.27 25.16
C PHE A 27 -15.29 -5.13 25.19
N SER A 28 -14.96 -4.59 26.36
CA SER A 28 -13.97 -3.52 26.51
C SER A 28 -12.57 -3.96 26.09
N VAL A 29 -12.17 -5.17 26.50
CA VAL A 29 -10.88 -5.75 26.11
C VAL A 29 -10.83 -6.01 24.61
N ALA A 30 -11.90 -6.58 24.04
CA ALA A 30 -12.00 -6.83 22.61
C ALA A 30 -11.90 -5.52 21.80
N ALA A 31 -12.61 -4.47 22.22
CA ALA A 31 -12.53 -3.15 21.59
C ALA A 31 -11.10 -2.58 21.62
N MET A 32 -10.44 -2.64 22.77
CA MET A 32 -9.06 -2.17 22.91
C MET A 32 -8.10 -2.95 21.99
N LEU A 33 -8.20 -4.27 21.97
CA LEU A 33 -7.37 -5.11 21.10
C LEU A 33 -7.60 -4.82 19.62
N THR A 34 -8.85 -4.59 19.23
CA THR A 34 -9.20 -4.23 17.85
C THR A 34 -8.54 -2.92 17.44
N ILE A 35 -8.62 -1.89 18.28
CA ILE A 35 -7.99 -0.59 18.00
C ILE A 35 -6.47 -0.75 17.85
N VAL A 36 -5.82 -1.44 18.79
CA VAL A 36 -4.37 -1.68 18.74
C VAL A 36 -3.97 -2.43 17.46
N THR A 37 -4.73 -3.46 17.09
CA THR A 37 -4.45 -4.26 15.90
C THR A 37 -4.58 -3.43 14.62
N VAL A 38 -5.63 -2.60 14.53
CA VAL A 38 -5.84 -1.70 13.38
C VAL A 38 -4.70 -0.68 13.28
N LEU A 39 -4.31 -0.06 14.40
CA LEU A 39 -3.20 0.90 14.42
C LEU A 39 -1.87 0.25 14.02
N GLN A 40 -1.56 -0.94 14.56
CA GLN A 40 -0.34 -1.67 14.18
C GLN A 40 -0.36 -2.08 12.70
N GLY A 41 -1.51 -2.51 12.19
CA GLY A 41 -1.70 -2.81 10.78
C GLY A 41 -1.46 -1.60 9.88
N ALA A 42 -1.99 -0.44 10.26
CA ALA A 42 -1.78 0.81 9.53
C ALA A 42 -0.30 1.23 9.54
N VAL A 43 0.34 1.24 10.70
CA VAL A 43 1.78 1.57 10.81
C VAL A 43 2.63 0.58 10.01
N GLY A 44 2.34 -0.72 10.08
CA GLY A 44 3.04 -1.74 9.31
C GLY A 44 2.87 -1.55 7.80
N MET A 45 1.68 -1.18 7.36
CA MET A 45 1.41 -0.88 5.95
C MET A 45 2.22 0.34 5.47
N PHE A 46 2.21 1.45 6.21
CA PHE A 46 2.97 2.66 5.87
C PHE A 46 4.48 2.40 5.90
N SER A 47 4.99 1.73 6.93
CA SER A 47 6.41 1.37 7.01
C SER A 47 6.82 0.47 5.84
N GLY A 48 5.97 -0.48 5.44
CA GLY A 48 6.24 -1.34 4.29
C GLY A 48 6.28 -0.59 2.96
N ILE A 49 5.45 0.45 2.79
CA ILE A 49 5.50 1.31 1.61
C ILE A 49 6.81 2.09 1.56
N LEU A 50 7.21 2.68 2.69
CA LEU A 50 8.40 3.52 2.77
C LEU A 50 9.70 2.72 2.68
N SER A 51 9.79 1.55 3.31
CA SER A 51 11.03 0.76 3.38
C SER A 51 11.34 -0.04 2.11
N ASN A 52 10.33 -0.37 1.30
CA ASN A 52 10.54 -1.18 0.10
C ASN A 52 10.87 -0.36 -1.15
N ASP A 53 10.55 0.92 -1.16
CA ASP A 53 10.57 1.71 -2.39
C ASP A 53 11.85 2.54 -2.59
N SER A 54 12.42 3.09 -1.53
CA SER A 54 13.69 3.82 -1.59
C SER A 54 14.28 4.02 -0.20
N GLU A 55 15.60 4.22 -0.13
CA GLU A 55 16.27 4.56 1.13
C GLU A 55 15.98 6.01 1.54
N ILE A 56 15.81 6.91 0.56
CA ILE A 56 15.54 8.34 0.78
C ILE A 56 14.44 8.79 -0.18
N ILE A 57 13.41 9.43 0.37
CA ILE A 57 12.34 10.08 -0.40
C ILE A 57 12.48 11.58 -0.25
N VAL A 58 12.54 12.29 -1.38
CA VAL A 58 12.61 13.75 -1.43
C VAL A 58 11.25 14.30 -1.83
N PHE A 59 10.73 15.23 -1.06
CA PHE A 59 9.46 15.89 -1.31
C PHE A 59 9.54 17.39 -0.99
N GLU A 60 8.55 18.13 -1.45
CA GLU A 60 8.50 19.59 -1.29
C GLU A 60 8.45 20.00 0.20
N ARG A 61 9.11 21.10 0.51
CA ARG A 61 9.14 21.64 1.88
C ARG A 61 7.75 22.16 2.29
N ASN A 62 7.37 21.90 3.54
CA ASN A 62 6.09 22.33 4.15
C ASN A 62 4.85 21.59 3.61
N VAL A 63 5.01 20.46 2.95
CA VAL A 63 3.90 19.61 2.56
C VAL A 63 3.76 18.48 3.59
N SER A 64 2.54 18.25 4.04
CA SER A 64 2.26 17.24 5.08
C SER A 64 2.20 15.83 4.54
N ASP A 65 2.05 15.66 3.22
CA ASP A 65 1.84 14.38 2.57
C ASP A 65 2.51 14.34 1.19
N LEU A 66 3.04 13.17 0.83
CA LEU A 66 3.65 12.90 -0.47
C LEU A 66 2.71 13.16 -1.66
N PHE A 67 1.40 13.02 -1.45
CA PHE A 67 0.38 13.28 -2.47
C PHE A 67 0.34 14.73 -2.95
N PHE A 68 0.71 15.66 -2.10
CA PHE A 68 0.68 17.09 -2.40
C PHE A 68 2.04 17.65 -2.78
N SER A 69 3.05 16.78 -2.86
CA SER A 69 4.40 17.18 -3.22
C SER A 69 4.55 17.33 -4.73
N ASN A 70 5.00 18.52 -5.15
CA ASN A 70 5.27 18.83 -6.56
C ASN A 70 6.74 19.26 -6.72
N VAL A 71 7.64 18.29 -6.73
CA VAL A 71 9.07 18.54 -6.93
C VAL A 71 9.33 18.75 -8.43
N PRO A 72 9.98 19.85 -8.84
CA PRO A 72 10.32 20.09 -10.24
C PRO A 72 11.22 19.00 -10.81
N ALA A 73 11.00 18.65 -12.08
CA ALA A 73 11.80 17.60 -12.75
C ALA A 73 13.30 17.94 -12.83
N GLU A 74 13.64 19.22 -12.82
CA GLU A 74 15.03 19.70 -12.78
C GLU A 74 15.74 19.30 -11.50
N ALA A 75 15.04 19.25 -10.37
CA ALA A 75 15.61 18.84 -9.08
C ALA A 75 16.13 17.38 -9.11
N VAL A 76 15.53 16.52 -9.91
CA VAL A 76 16.02 15.14 -10.10
C VAL A 76 17.42 15.13 -10.69
N LYS A 77 17.67 16.00 -11.68
CA LYS A 77 19.00 16.11 -12.33
C LYS A 77 20.02 16.68 -11.37
N GLU A 78 19.64 17.67 -10.59
CA GLU A 78 20.50 18.28 -9.57
C GLU A 78 20.90 17.25 -8.52
N ILE A 79 19.93 16.53 -7.93
CA ILE A 79 20.17 15.49 -6.93
C ILE A 79 21.02 14.36 -7.52
N ALA A 80 20.76 13.93 -8.75
CA ALA A 80 21.52 12.90 -9.43
C ALA A 80 23.01 13.30 -9.67
N SER A 81 23.30 14.60 -9.70
CA SER A 81 24.67 15.10 -9.85
C SER A 81 25.53 15.02 -8.58
N TRP A 82 24.91 14.78 -7.42
CA TRP A 82 25.63 14.72 -6.15
C TRP A 82 26.43 13.42 -6.04
N SER A 83 27.71 13.53 -5.66
CA SER A 83 28.63 12.38 -5.60
C SER A 83 28.21 11.26 -4.64
N ILE A 84 27.36 11.54 -3.68
CA ILE A 84 26.82 10.58 -2.69
C ILE A 84 25.57 9.86 -3.19
N VAL A 85 24.96 10.35 -4.29
CA VAL A 85 23.73 9.79 -4.85
C VAL A 85 24.07 8.83 -5.98
N GLN A 86 23.70 7.58 -5.84
CA GLN A 86 23.92 6.56 -6.88
C GLN A 86 22.84 6.63 -7.97
N HIS A 87 21.59 6.82 -7.57
CA HIS A 87 20.45 6.92 -8.48
C HIS A 87 19.41 7.87 -7.90
N ALA A 88 18.82 8.70 -8.76
CA ALA A 88 17.66 9.53 -8.43
C ALA A 88 16.59 9.29 -9.50
N ASP A 89 15.49 8.65 -9.09
CA ASP A 89 14.39 8.30 -9.98
C ASP A 89 13.16 9.16 -9.66
N PRO A 90 12.58 9.84 -10.65
CA PRO A 90 11.34 10.59 -10.45
C PRO A 90 10.16 9.62 -10.29
N VAL A 91 9.27 9.95 -9.39
CA VAL A 91 8.07 9.16 -9.12
C VAL A 91 6.87 10.06 -9.05
N LEU A 92 5.87 9.77 -9.86
CA LEU A 92 4.55 10.37 -9.71
C LEU A 92 3.70 9.42 -8.88
N PHE A 93 3.20 9.91 -7.75
CA PHE A 93 2.33 9.14 -6.87
C PHE A 93 0.91 9.68 -6.96
N GLY A 94 -0.06 8.79 -7.09
CA GLY A 94 -1.45 9.18 -7.15
C GLY A 94 -2.41 8.09 -6.67
N ILE A 95 -3.59 8.54 -6.28
CA ILE A 95 -4.73 7.67 -6.04
C ILE A 95 -5.73 7.96 -7.14
N VAL A 96 -6.15 6.91 -7.83
CA VAL A 96 -7.12 6.99 -8.91
C VAL A 96 -8.31 6.12 -8.58
N SER A 97 -9.50 6.60 -8.91
CA SER A 97 -10.73 5.81 -8.85
C SER A 97 -11.20 5.47 -10.25
N SER A 98 -11.71 4.28 -10.44
CA SER A 98 -12.45 3.86 -11.62
C SER A 98 -13.92 3.65 -11.25
N ALA A 99 -14.81 3.58 -12.25
CA ALA A 99 -16.25 3.37 -12.03
C ALA A 99 -16.54 2.09 -11.23
N ASP A 100 -15.75 1.04 -11.46
CA ASP A 100 -15.91 -0.26 -10.82
C ASP A 100 -15.00 -0.48 -9.62
N HIS A 101 -13.99 0.41 -9.42
CA HIS A 101 -12.95 0.24 -8.40
C HIS A 101 -12.66 1.57 -7.70
N PRO A 102 -13.06 1.71 -6.43
CA PRO A 102 -13.11 3.02 -5.78
C PRO A 102 -11.74 3.62 -5.44
N ILE A 103 -10.72 2.81 -5.19
CA ILE A 103 -9.40 3.32 -4.79
C ILE A 103 -8.28 2.42 -5.30
N ILE A 104 -7.46 2.96 -6.19
CA ILE A 104 -6.27 2.31 -6.70
C ILE A 104 -5.08 3.25 -6.53
N THR A 105 -4.00 2.76 -5.94
CA THR A 105 -2.75 3.51 -5.80
C THR A 105 -1.91 3.31 -7.05
N CYS A 106 -1.59 4.41 -7.74
CA CYS A 106 -0.79 4.42 -8.96
C CYS A 106 0.57 5.06 -8.71
N PHE A 107 1.60 4.49 -9.33
CA PHE A 107 2.94 5.04 -9.39
C PHE A 107 3.32 5.25 -10.84
N GLY A 108 3.50 6.51 -11.25
CA GLY A 108 4.15 6.83 -12.51
C GLY A 108 5.67 6.72 -12.32
N ILE A 109 6.29 5.79 -13.04
CA ILE A 109 7.72 5.47 -12.91
C ILE A 109 8.35 5.27 -14.27
N THR A 110 9.66 5.42 -14.33
CA THR A 110 10.44 5.13 -15.53
C THR A 110 10.84 3.65 -15.60
N SER A 111 11.19 3.15 -16.79
CA SER A 111 11.70 1.78 -16.97
C SER A 111 13.01 1.51 -16.22
N ALA A 112 13.76 2.56 -15.86
CA ALA A 112 14.99 2.48 -15.10
C ALA A 112 14.77 2.35 -13.58
N ASP A 113 13.55 2.58 -13.09
CA ASP A 113 13.23 2.63 -11.67
C ASP A 113 13.67 1.38 -10.91
N ALA A 114 14.24 1.61 -9.72
CA ALA A 114 14.76 0.56 -8.85
C ALA A 114 13.68 -0.42 -8.39
N ARG A 115 12.42 0.01 -8.31
CA ARG A 115 11.28 -0.83 -7.92
C ARG A 115 11.03 -1.93 -8.93
N LEU A 116 11.07 -1.60 -10.23
CA LEU A 116 10.95 -2.60 -11.30
C LEU A 116 12.15 -3.56 -11.34
N ARG A 117 13.35 -3.06 -10.98
CA ARG A 117 14.54 -3.91 -10.90
C ARG A 117 14.47 -4.94 -9.78
N LYS A 118 13.94 -4.52 -8.62
CA LYS A 118 13.81 -5.37 -7.42
C LYS A 118 12.51 -6.17 -7.39
N ALA A 119 11.56 -5.88 -8.31
CA ALA A 119 10.28 -6.55 -8.33
C ALA A 119 10.41 -8.03 -8.70
N THR A 120 9.65 -8.86 -8.00
CA THR A 120 9.47 -10.26 -8.40
C THR A 120 8.32 -10.34 -9.39
N TRP A 121 8.64 -10.65 -10.64
CA TRP A 121 7.66 -10.78 -11.71
C TRP A 121 6.93 -12.12 -11.59
N VAL A 122 5.61 -12.08 -11.53
CA VAL A 122 4.74 -13.27 -11.56
C VAL A 122 4.45 -13.65 -13.00
N LYS A 123 4.19 -12.65 -13.83
CA LYS A 123 3.96 -12.80 -15.28
C LYS A 123 4.49 -11.57 -16.01
N GLY A 124 4.96 -11.74 -17.25
CA GLY A 124 5.57 -10.67 -18.03
C GLY A 124 7.04 -10.44 -17.69
N THR A 125 7.66 -9.50 -18.37
CA THR A 125 9.07 -9.16 -18.15
C THR A 125 9.26 -7.64 -18.08
N ARG A 126 10.35 -7.21 -17.46
CA ARG A 126 10.69 -5.79 -17.35
C ARG A 126 10.95 -5.14 -18.72
N SER A 127 11.49 -5.89 -19.67
CA SER A 127 11.79 -5.39 -21.02
C SER A 127 10.56 -4.91 -21.77
N ASP A 128 9.39 -5.39 -21.38
CA ASP A 128 8.13 -5.06 -22.04
C ASP A 128 7.56 -3.73 -21.50
N PHE A 129 8.04 -3.27 -20.32
CA PHE A 129 7.56 -2.04 -19.69
C PHE A 129 8.12 -0.79 -20.37
N ALA A 130 7.25 0.19 -20.57
CA ALA A 130 7.54 1.48 -21.19
C ALA A 130 7.94 1.40 -22.68
N GLN A 131 7.51 0.36 -23.39
CA GLN A 131 7.55 0.35 -24.86
C GLN A 131 6.47 1.26 -25.45
N HIS A 132 5.32 1.35 -24.76
CA HIS A 132 4.23 2.25 -25.10
C HIS A 132 3.84 3.12 -23.90
N ALA A 133 3.26 4.29 -24.18
CA ALA A 133 2.83 5.23 -23.13
C ALA A 133 1.74 4.65 -22.23
N ASP A 134 0.96 3.72 -22.77
CA ASP A 134 -0.19 3.13 -22.10
C ASP A 134 0.13 1.79 -21.42
N ASP A 135 1.41 1.44 -21.30
CA ASP A 135 1.82 0.22 -20.63
C ASP A 135 1.65 0.33 -19.11
N VAL A 136 1.06 -0.71 -18.52
CA VAL A 136 0.88 -0.80 -17.07
C VAL A 136 1.32 -2.15 -16.52
N VAL A 137 1.93 -2.12 -15.35
CA VAL A 137 2.26 -3.31 -14.55
C VAL A 137 1.37 -3.30 -13.33
N LEU A 138 0.65 -4.38 -13.10
CA LEU A 138 -0.22 -4.54 -11.95
C LEU A 138 0.49 -5.32 -10.82
N GLY A 139 0.21 -4.92 -9.59
CA GLY A 139 0.48 -5.79 -8.46
C GLY A 139 -0.50 -6.98 -8.47
N GLU A 140 -0.06 -8.14 -7.98
CA GLU A 140 -0.88 -9.38 -7.95
C GLU A 140 -2.29 -9.15 -7.38
N ARG A 141 -2.40 -8.42 -6.26
CA ARG A 141 -3.70 -8.08 -5.66
C ARG A 141 -4.52 -7.10 -6.50
N ALA A 142 -3.87 -6.18 -7.21
CA ALA A 142 -4.57 -5.27 -8.11
C ALA A 142 -5.11 -6.03 -9.32
N ALA A 143 -4.33 -6.96 -9.86
CA ALA A 143 -4.74 -7.82 -10.96
C ALA A 143 -5.94 -8.71 -10.59
N GLU A 144 -5.92 -9.31 -9.40
CA GLU A 144 -7.05 -10.09 -8.86
C GLU A 144 -8.29 -9.23 -8.67
N PHE A 145 -8.13 -8.06 -8.05
CA PHE A 145 -9.22 -7.14 -7.75
C PHE A 145 -9.89 -6.62 -9.03
N MET A 146 -9.10 -6.30 -10.06
CA MET A 146 -9.59 -5.83 -11.34
C MET A 146 -9.95 -6.96 -12.29
N SER A 147 -9.76 -8.23 -11.90
CA SER A 147 -9.92 -9.41 -12.75
C SER A 147 -9.15 -9.27 -14.08
N ALA A 148 -7.97 -8.62 -14.02
CA ALA A 148 -7.17 -8.27 -15.17
C ALA A 148 -5.94 -9.18 -15.32
N GLY A 149 -5.70 -9.66 -16.53
CA GLY A 149 -4.53 -10.46 -16.88
C GLY A 149 -3.60 -9.75 -17.85
N ILE A 150 -2.47 -10.36 -18.19
CA ILE A 150 -1.60 -9.85 -19.26
C ILE A 150 -2.36 -9.79 -20.57
N GLY A 151 -2.18 -8.69 -21.30
CA GLY A 151 -2.85 -8.42 -22.57
C GLY A 151 -4.25 -7.82 -22.42
N SER A 152 -4.78 -7.71 -21.21
CA SER A 152 -6.06 -7.02 -20.98
C SER A 152 -5.86 -5.51 -20.92
N PHE A 153 -6.96 -4.80 -21.16
CA PHE A 153 -7.02 -3.35 -21.00
C PHE A 153 -7.73 -3.01 -19.70
N VAL A 154 -7.16 -2.09 -18.92
CA VAL A 154 -7.74 -1.61 -17.68
C VAL A 154 -7.98 -0.11 -17.75
N GLN A 155 -9.13 0.33 -17.24
CA GLN A 155 -9.44 1.75 -17.17
C GLN A 155 -8.96 2.32 -15.84
N ILE A 156 -8.10 3.34 -15.91
CA ILE A 156 -7.54 4.03 -14.75
C ILE A 156 -7.84 5.51 -14.91
N GLY A 157 -8.74 6.03 -14.09
CA GLY A 157 -9.24 7.39 -14.27
C GLY A 157 -9.91 7.56 -15.63
N HIS A 158 -9.37 8.45 -16.44
CA HIS A 158 -9.85 8.71 -17.80
C HIS A 158 -9.06 7.98 -18.91
N GLY A 159 -8.00 7.26 -18.53
CA GLY A 159 -7.12 6.57 -19.49
C GLY A 159 -7.39 5.07 -19.52
N THR A 160 -7.15 4.46 -20.68
CA THR A 160 -7.14 3.00 -20.88
C THR A 160 -5.71 2.55 -21.02
N PHE A 161 -5.31 1.56 -20.22
CA PHE A 161 -3.94 1.08 -20.13
C PHE A 161 -3.86 -0.40 -20.47
N HIS A 162 -2.78 -0.78 -21.14
CA HIS A 162 -2.51 -2.16 -21.51
C HIS A 162 -1.68 -2.88 -20.46
N VAL A 163 -2.18 -3.99 -19.93
CA VAL A 163 -1.50 -4.77 -18.89
C VAL A 163 -0.41 -5.64 -19.53
N ILE A 164 0.85 -5.30 -19.28
CA ILE A 164 2.01 -6.01 -19.82
C ILE A 164 2.67 -6.95 -18.81
N GLY A 165 2.37 -6.79 -17.51
CA GLY A 165 2.98 -7.60 -16.50
C GLY A 165 2.26 -7.59 -15.15
N ILE A 166 2.55 -8.60 -14.37
CA ILE A 166 2.07 -8.75 -13.00
C ILE A 166 3.27 -8.99 -12.09
N ILE A 167 3.39 -8.16 -11.05
CA ILE A 167 4.46 -8.26 -10.06
C ILE A 167 3.92 -8.64 -8.69
N LYS A 168 4.71 -9.37 -7.93
CA LYS A 168 4.39 -9.70 -6.55
C LYS A 168 4.59 -8.45 -5.70
N THR A 169 3.54 -8.03 -5.01
CA THR A 169 3.60 -6.91 -4.08
C THR A 169 3.48 -7.41 -2.65
N ALA A 170 4.39 -6.99 -1.79
CA ALA A 170 4.37 -7.39 -0.39
C ALA A 170 3.13 -6.84 0.34
N ASN A 171 2.68 -5.62 0.01
CA ASN A 171 1.57 -4.95 0.68
C ASN A 171 0.78 -4.07 -0.30
N GLY A 172 -0.55 -4.20 -0.29
CA GLY A 172 -1.50 -3.28 -0.90
C GLY A 172 -1.77 -3.47 -2.39
N LEU A 173 -2.77 -2.71 -2.87
CA LEU A 173 -3.16 -2.57 -4.27
C LEU A 173 -2.21 -1.58 -4.94
N LYS A 174 -1.09 -2.07 -5.47
CA LYS A 174 -0.11 -1.23 -6.18
C LYS A 174 -0.16 -1.47 -7.67
N MET A 175 -0.05 -0.40 -8.42
CA MET A 175 0.01 -0.40 -9.87
C MET A 175 1.14 0.53 -10.31
N ALA A 176 1.97 0.08 -11.21
CA ALA A 176 2.99 0.91 -11.84
C ALA A 176 2.56 1.25 -13.26
N VAL A 177 2.47 2.53 -13.56
CA VAL A 177 2.13 3.06 -14.89
C VAL A 177 3.38 3.64 -15.52
N SER A 178 3.57 3.43 -16.83
CA SER A 178 4.67 4.05 -17.56
C SER A 178 4.53 5.57 -17.56
N LEU A 179 5.58 6.27 -17.15
CA LEU A 179 5.69 7.71 -17.27
C LEU A 179 6.38 8.02 -18.62
N CYS A 180 5.63 7.93 -19.71
CA CYS A 180 6.10 8.49 -20.99
C CYS A 180 5.86 10.01 -21.01
N ARG A 181 6.89 10.72 -21.44
CA ARG A 181 6.84 12.16 -21.74
C ARG A 181 6.05 12.41 -23.02
#